data_744132f80fd1dc610cf61b782ed8deb3
#
_entry.id   744132f80fd1dc610cf61b782ed8deb3
#
_cell.length_a   1.000
_cell.length_b   1.000
_cell.length_c   1.000
_cell.angle_alpha   90.00
_cell.angle_beta   90.00
_cell.angle_gamma   90.00
#
_symmetry.space_group_name_H-M   'P 1'
#
loop_
_entity.id
_entity.type
_entity.pdbx_description
1 polymer ?
#
loop_
_entity_poly.entity_id
_entity_poly.type
_entity_poly.pdbx_seq_one_letter_code
_entity_poly.pdbx_strand_id
1 'polypeptide(L)'
;MSDTQPLSLTPTERRASFALAGLFAARMLGLFLLLPVFAVAALGVAGGDDPARVGLALGMYGLTQACMQIPFGLASDRWGRRPVVLVGLFLFVLGSVICALSNDIFWITIGRAIQGSGAISAAITAWLADATRPEVRTRAMAMVGGSIGLSFALALVAAPLIVGAGGLSGLFWSIALLGVVCLAVARFIVPVVPLTAKPAQPARAMQVFTHADLLRLNFGVFCLHLIQVAMFVVVPPLFIKLGGLTSAELWKVYLPVIFGSFIFMVPVIFVAEKRRAHRAMLRLAVAGLVVVFALLPWASQGFYLLAAGLTAFFVMFNVLEALQPSLVSRVAPPELKGLALGFYNTAQAAGLFLGGSLGGALVVWGGAAAVFWAACALSALWLLVTWGLRPLSAKH
;
A
#
# COMPACT_ATOMS: atom_id res chain seq x y z
N MET A 1 -15.66 9.50 -42.36
CA MET A 1 -14.30 8.98 -42.11
C MET A 1 -14.10 9.03 -40.58
N SER A 2 -14.26 7.90 -39.89
CA SER A 2 -14.02 7.80 -38.46
C SER A 2 -12.50 7.79 -38.28
N ASP A 3 -11.93 8.89 -37.78
CA ASP A 3 -10.57 8.95 -37.33
C ASP A 3 -10.41 7.94 -36.14
N THR A 4 -10.05 6.72 -36.47
CA THR A 4 -9.63 5.74 -35.47
C THR A 4 -8.28 6.20 -34.92
N GLN A 5 -8.34 7.03 -33.89
CA GLN A 5 -7.13 7.46 -33.17
C GLN A 5 -6.35 6.22 -32.70
N PRO A 6 -5.03 6.19 -32.88
CA PRO A 6 -4.24 5.01 -32.53
C PRO A 6 -4.38 4.67 -31.04
N LEU A 7 -4.59 3.39 -30.71
CA LEU A 7 -4.64 2.85 -29.33
C LEU A 7 -3.29 2.98 -28.59
N SER A 8 -2.29 3.61 -29.21
CA SER A 8 -0.99 3.93 -28.61
C SER A 8 -1.02 5.27 -27.89
N LEU A 9 -0.25 5.38 -26.82
CA LEU A 9 -0.04 6.64 -26.09
C LEU A 9 0.68 7.66 -27.00
N THR A 10 0.17 8.88 -27.07
CA THR A 10 0.90 10.01 -27.68
C THR A 10 2.20 10.30 -26.88
N PRO A 11 3.18 11.00 -27.44
CA PRO A 11 4.41 11.35 -26.71
C PRO A 11 4.13 12.08 -25.38
N THR A 12 3.16 12.99 -25.36
CA THR A 12 2.75 13.73 -24.16
C THR A 12 2.07 12.82 -23.13
N GLU A 13 1.14 11.96 -23.54
CA GLU A 13 0.48 10.98 -22.68
C GLU A 13 1.49 9.99 -22.12
N ARG A 14 2.43 9.54 -22.93
CA ARG A 14 3.51 8.63 -22.53
C ARG A 14 4.40 9.30 -21.45
N ARG A 15 4.85 10.53 -21.69
CA ARG A 15 5.63 11.31 -20.73
C ARG A 15 4.88 11.50 -19.41
N ALA A 16 3.60 11.88 -19.46
CA ALA A 16 2.75 12.06 -18.28
C ALA A 16 2.58 10.73 -17.53
N SER A 17 2.27 9.64 -18.25
CA SER A 17 2.03 8.33 -17.63
C SER A 17 3.27 7.79 -16.93
N PHE A 18 4.44 7.83 -17.56
CA PHE A 18 5.69 7.37 -16.93
C PHE A 18 6.11 8.26 -15.76
N ALA A 19 6.00 9.59 -15.89
CA ALA A 19 6.39 10.49 -14.83
C ALA A 19 5.47 10.37 -13.60
N LEU A 20 4.14 10.29 -13.80
CA LEU A 20 3.17 10.15 -12.71
C LEU A 20 3.20 8.75 -12.09
N ALA A 21 3.37 7.69 -12.88
CA ALA A 21 3.56 6.33 -12.35
C ALA A 21 4.87 6.23 -11.55
N GLY A 22 5.96 6.80 -12.06
CA GLY A 22 7.24 6.86 -11.34
C GLY A 22 7.16 7.67 -10.04
N LEU A 23 6.45 8.78 -10.03
CA LEU A 23 6.20 9.58 -8.83
C LEU A 23 5.37 8.81 -7.80
N PHE A 24 4.34 8.11 -8.25
CA PHE A 24 3.52 7.25 -7.39
C PHE A 24 4.34 6.09 -6.82
N ALA A 25 5.14 5.42 -7.67
CA ALA A 25 6.05 4.34 -7.29
C ALA A 25 7.07 4.79 -6.24
N ALA A 26 7.73 5.93 -6.46
CA ALA A 26 8.72 6.47 -5.54
C ALA A 26 8.11 6.80 -4.17
N ARG A 27 6.91 7.38 -4.16
CA ARG A 27 6.17 7.64 -2.92
C ARG A 27 5.81 6.34 -2.19
N MET A 28 5.33 5.31 -2.92
CA MET A 28 5.03 4.00 -2.34
C MET A 28 6.29 3.30 -1.84
N LEU A 29 7.40 3.43 -2.55
CA LEU A 29 8.69 2.94 -2.10
C LEU A 29 9.08 3.57 -0.75
N GLY A 30 8.95 4.90 -0.60
CA GLY A 30 9.22 5.60 0.66
C GLY A 30 8.34 5.12 1.82
N LEU A 31 7.08 4.75 1.57
CA LEU A 31 6.21 4.13 2.57
C LEU A 31 6.69 2.72 2.94
N PHE A 32 6.98 1.91 1.94
CA PHE A 32 7.30 0.49 2.12
C PHE A 32 8.69 0.24 2.69
N LEU A 33 9.64 1.16 2.50
CA LEU A 33 11.00 1.03 3.04
C LEU A 33 11.06 0.87 4.57
N LEU A 34 10.06 1.41 5.30
CA LEU A 34 10.03 1.24 6.74
C LEU A 34 9.58 -0.15 7.18
N LEU A 35 8.62 -0.76 6.49
CA LEU A 35 7.96 -1.98 6.95
C LEU A 35 8.92 -3.10 7.34
N PRO A 36 9.91 -3.49 6.50
CA PRO A 36 10.73 -4.67 6.75
C PRO A 36 11.78 -4.49 7.86
N VAL A 37 12.06 -3.27 8.29
CA VAL A 37 13.20 -2.98 9.18
C VAL A 37 12.84 -2.13 10.41
N PHE A 38 11.73 -1.39 10.39
CA PHE A 38 11.45 -0.37 11.39
C PHE A 38 11.37 -0.92 12.80
N ALA A 39 10.67 -2.05 13.01
CA ALA A 39 10.51 -2.67 14.31
C ALA A 39 11.85 -3.04 14.97
N VAL A 40 12.88 -3.31 14.17
CA VAL A 40 14.23 -3.64 14.65
C VAL A 40 15.10 -2.39 14.72
N ALA A 41 15.07 -1.55 13.69
CA ALA A 41 15.90 -0.34 13.64
C ALA A 41 15.49 0.69 14.72
N ALA A 42 14.23 0.69 15.13
CA ALA A 42 13.71 1.54 16.21
C ALA A 42 14.34 1.24 17.58
N LEU A 43 14.89 0.04 17.81
CA LEU A 43 15.60 -0.28 19.06
C LEU A 43 16.80 0.65 19.33
N GLY A 44 17.32 1.31 18.31
CA GLY A 44 18.42 2.28 18.42
C GLY A 44 18.00 3.69 18.84
N VAL A 45 16.70 3.96 19.03
CA VAL A 45 16.19 5.28 19.43
C VAL A 45 15.45 5.22 20.78
N ALA A 46 15.39 6.34 21.49
CA ALA A 46 14.70 6.40 22.78
C ALA A 46 13.21 6.02 22.65
N GLY A 47 12.74 5.12 23.50
CA GLY A 47 11.38 4.59 23.49
C GLY A 47 11.07 3.63 22.35
N GLY A 48 12.07 3.23 21.55
CA GLY A 48 11.91 2.27 20.46
C GLY A 48 11.99 0.79 20.90
N ASP A 49 12.19 0.54 22.18
CA ASP A 49 12.09 -0.76 22.85
C ASP A 49 10.64 -1.16 23.18
N ASP A 50 9.70 -0.19 23.13
CA ASP A 50 8.27 -0.43 23.36
C ASP A 50 7.56 -0.77 22.02
N PRO A 51 7.11 -2.02 21.80
CA PRO A 51 6.43 -2.42 20.55
C PRO A 51 5.13 -1.63 20.28
N ALA A 52 4.45 -1.16 21.34
CA ALA A 52 3.23 -0.37 21.17
C ALA A 52 3.53 1.01 20.56
N ARG A 53 4.59 1.67 21.04
CA ARG A 53 5.05 2.96 20.49
C ARG A 53 5.58 2.79 19.07
N VAL A 54 6.35 1.75 18.82
CA VAL A 54 6.86 1.41 17.48
C VAL A 54 5.72 1.15 16.51
N GLY A 55 4.73 0.36 16.91
CA GLY A 55 3.54 0.08 16.12
C GLY A 55 2.71 1.35 15.85
N LEU A 56 2.55 2.23 16.84
CA LEU A 56 1.90 3.53 16.67
C LEU A 56 2.65 4.41 15.65
N ALA A 57 3.98 4.49 15.74
CA ALA A 57 4.80 5.25 14.79
C ALA A 57 4.68 4.72 13.36
N LEU A 58 4.65 3.39 13.18
CA LEU A 58 4.37 2.77 11.88
C LEU A 58 2.99 3.16 11.34
N GLY A 59 1.97 3.06 12.18
CA GLY A 59 0.58 3.30 11.80
C GLY A 59 0.25 4.77 11.57
N MET A 60 0.91 5.71 12.27
CA MET A 60 0.55 7.14 12.27
C MET A 60 0.51 7.76 10.87
N TYR A 61 1.42 7.33 9.99
CA TYR A 61 1.36 7.70 8.58
C TYR A 61 0.00 7.34 7.95
N GLY A 62 -0.50 6.13 8.20
CA GLY A 62 -1.79 5.66 7.68
C GLY A 62 -2.97 6.47 8.21
N LEU A 63 -2.97 6.85 9.50
CA LEU A 63 -4.02 7.66 10.10
C LEU A 63 -4.16 9.01 9.39
N THR A 64 -3.06 9.75 9.31
CA THR A 64 -3.09 11.08 8.68
C THR A 64 -3.35 11.00 7.19
N GLN A 65 -2.86 9.97 6.50
CA GLN A 65 -3.19 9.71 5.11
C GLN A 65 -4.69 9.43 4.93
N ALA A 66 -5.31 8.61 5.77
CA ALA A 66 -6.75 8.33 5.69
C ALA A 66 -7.59 9.60 5.88
N CYS A 67 -7.24 10.43 6.87
CA CYS A 67 -7.93 11.70 7.13
C CYS A 67 -7.75 12.71 6.00
N MET A 68 -6.57 12.80 5.41
CA MET A 68 -6.23 13.80 4.40
C MET A 68 -6.54 13.38 2.95
N GLN A 69 -6.83 12.10 2.70
CA GLN A 69 -7.09 11.59 1.35
C GLN A 69 -8.23 12.34 0.64
N ILE A 70 -9.36 12.56 1.32
CA ILE A 70 -10.50 13.29 0.79
C ILE A 70 -10.22 14.79 0.68
N PRO A 71 -9.72 15.50 1.72
CA PRO A 71 -9.33 16.90 1.61
C PRO A 71 -8.36 17.20 0.47
N PHE A 72 -7.31 16.39 0.30
CA PHE A 72 -6.36 16.58 -0.80
C PHE A 72 -6.98 16.31 -2.17
N GLY A 73 -7.87 15.32 -2.27
CA GLY A 73 -8.65 15.06 -3.49
C GLY A 73 -9.47 16.30 -3.89
N LEU A 74 -10.30 16.82 -2.99
CA LEU A 74 -11.12 18.01 -3.21
C LEU A 74 -10.30 19.26 -3.49
N ALA A 75 -9.20 19.45 -2.75
CA ALA A 75 -8.27 20.55 -3.00
C ALA A 75 -7.69 20.48 -4.40
N SER A 76 -7.33 19.28 -4.89
CA SER A 76 -6.78 19.09 -6.23
C SER A 76 -7.78 19.34 -7.35
N ASP A 77 -9.08 19.14 -7.09
CA ASP A 77 -10.16 19.49 -8.02
C ASP A 77 -10.39 21.00 -8.10
N ARG A 78 -10.16 21.71 -6.98
CA ARG A 78 -10.42 23.16 -6.89
C ARG A 78 -9.21 24.01 -7.27
N TRP A 79 -8.02 23.66 -6.78
CA TRP A 79 -6.81 24.48 -6.93
C TRP A 79 -5.86 23.94 -7.99
N GLY A 80 -6.20 22.82 -8.62
CA GLY A 80 -5.39 22.15 -9.63
C GLY A 80 -4.54 21.01 -9.09
N ARG A 81 -4.24 20.05 -9.96
CA ARG A 81 -3.52 18.82 -9.60
C ARG A 81 -2.10 19.12 -9.10
N ARG A 82 -1.36 19.89 -9.88
CA ARG A 82 0.06 20.16 -9.64
C ARG A 82 0.34 20.87 -8.30
N PRO A 83 -0.31 22.01 -7.95
CA PRO A 83 -0.05 22.68 -6.67
C PRO A 83 -0.29 21.78 -5.46
N VAL A 84 -1.38 21.03 -5.47
CA VAL A 84 -1.74 20.14 -4.35
C VAL A 84 -0.76 18.97 -4.22
N VAL A 85 -0.33 18.38 -5.34
CA VAL A 85 0.71 17.33 -5.33
C VAL A 85 2.03 17.87 -4.79
N LEU A 86 2.43 19.09 -5.16
CA LEU A 86 3.66 19.72 -4.65
C LEU A 86 3.58 19.97 -3.14
N VAL A 87 2.46 20.49 -2.63
CA VAL A 87 2.25 20.66 -1.18
C VAL A 87 2.33 19.32 -0.44
N GLY A 88 1.67 18.28 -0.94
CA GLY A 88 1.71 16.95 -0.31
C GLY A 88 3.10 16.32 -0.33
N LEU A 89 3.86 16.48 -1.43
CA LEU A 89 5.25 16.04 -1.50
C LEU A 89 6.17 16.84 -0.55
N PHE A 90 5.92 18.13 -0.40
CA PHE A 90 6.64 18.95 0.57
C PHE A 90 6.43 18.46 2.00
N LEU A 91 5.17 18.17 2.39
CA LEU A 91 4.86 17.58 3.70
C LEU A 91 5.53 16.20 3.87
N PHE A 92 5.55 15.38 2.81
CA PHE A 92 6.25 14.09 2.82
C PHE A 92 7.76 14.26 3.08
N VAL A 93 8.43 15.21 2.42
CA VAL A 93 9.84 15.52 2.65
C VAL A 93 10.06 16.07 4.05
N LEU A 94 9.26 17.04 4.48
CA LEU A 94 9.36 17.64 5.82
C LEU A 94 9.25 16.59 6.93
N GLY A 95 8.23 15.73 6.86
CA GLY A 95 8.06 14.64 7.81
C GLY A 95 9.24 13.66 7.80
N SER A 96 9.78 13.36 6.60
CA SER A 96 10.96 12.48 6.47
C SER A 96 12.21 13.09 7.10
N VAL A 97 12.43 14.40 6.93
CA VAL A 97 13.56 15.13 7.54
C VAL A 97 13.42 15.16 9.07
N ILE A 98 12.22 15.42 9.59
CA ILE A 98 11.97 15.37 11.04
C ILE A 98 12.31 13.97 11.59
N CYS A 99 11.86 12.91 10.93
CA CYS A 99 12.20 11.54 11.33
C CYS A 99 13.72 11.28 11.28
N ALA A 100 14.40 11.76 10.23
CA ALA A 100 15.83 11.55 10.03
C ALA A 100 16.70 12.22 11.09
N LEU A 101 16.26 13.37 11.59
CA LEU A 101 16.96 14.15 12.64
C LEU A 101 16.61 13.69 14.07
N SER A 102 15.62 12.80 14.22
CA SER A 102 15.07 12.43 15.53
C SER A 102 15.75 11.17 16.08
N ASN A 103 16.08 11.21 17.37
CA ASN A 103 16.58 10.07 18.15
C ASN A 103 15.57 9.58 19.20
N ASP A 104 14.30 9.91 19.02
CA ASP A 104 13.20 9.57 19.94
C ASP A 104 11.97 9.16 19.14
N ILE A 105 11.32 8.07 19.53
CA ILE A 105 10.15 7.48 18.86
C ILE A 105 8.95 8.44 18.82
N PHE A 106 8.82 9.35 19.80
CA PHE A 106 7.76 10.34 19.82
C PHE A 106 7.89 11.32 18.64
N TRP A 107 9.09 11.89 18.43
CA TRP A 107 9.33 12.80 17.30
C TRP A 107 9.26 12.10 15.94
N ILE A 108 9.70 10.82 15.89
CA ILE A 108 9.49 9.98 14.70
C ILE A 108 8.00 9.82 14.43
N THR A 109 7.17 9.60 15.45
CA THR A 109 5.71 9.50 15.31
C THR A 109 5.11 10.79 14.75
N ILE A 110 5.55 11.96 15.22
CA ILE A 110 5.13 13.27 14.70
C ILE A 110 5.57 13.43 13.24
N GLY A 111 6.83 13.12 12.93
CA GLY A 111 7.32 13.17 11.55
C GLY A 111 6.53 12.24 10.61
N ARG A 112 6.16 11.05 11.09
CA ARG A 112 5.30 10.10 10.37
C ARG A 112 3.88 10.65 10.14
N ALA A 113 3.31 11.35 11.12
CA ALA A 113 2.03 12.02 10.97
C ALA A 113 2.07 13.12 9.87
N ILE A 114 3.13 13.95 9.88
CA ILE A 114 3.33 14.98 8.87
C ILE A 114 3.56 14.35 7.49
N GLN A 115 4.39 13.31 7.41
CA GLN A 115 4.68 12.58 6.18
C GLN A 115 3.41 11.99 5.56
N GLY A 116 2.53 11.37 6.37
CA GLY A 116 1.26 10.78 5.91
C GLY A 116 0.22 11.83 5.53
N SER A 117 0.25 13.03 6.12
CA SER A 117 -0.68 14.11 5.77
C SER A 117 -0.53 14.59 4.33
N GLY A 118 0.60 14.31 3.66
CA GLY A 118 0.77 14.49 2.24
C GLY A 118 0.05 13.44 1.38
N ALA A 119 -1.26 13.28 1.55
CA ALA A 119 -2.12 12.24 0.94
C ALA A 119 -2.43 12.53 -0.54
N ILE A 120 -1.43 12.42 -1.41
CA ILE A 120 -1.51 12.81 -2.83
C ILE A 120 -1.95 11.70 -3.80
N SER A 121 -2.23 10.49 -3.32
CA SER A 121 -2.55 9.35 -4.19
C SER A 121 -3.74 9.63 -5.11
N ALA A 122 -4.83 10.19 -4.56
CA ALA A 122 -6.02 10.58 -5.34
C ALA A 122 -5.71 11.70 -6.35
N ALA A 123 -4.91 12.69 -5.95
CA ALA A 123 -4.53 13.80 -6.83
C ALA A 123 -3.63 13.32 -8.00
N ILE A 124 -2.71 12.39 -7.77
CA ILE A 124 -1.85 11.81 -8.82
C ILE A 124 -2.68 10.99 -9.81
N THR A 125 -3.57 10.12 -9.32
CA THR A 125 -4.43 9.30 -10.20
C THR A 125 -5.40 10.17 -11.00
N ALA A 126 -5.93 11.23 -10.40
CA ALA A 126 -6.76 12.20 -11.10
C ALA A 126 -5.94 12.98 -12.16
N TRP A 127 -4.71 13.39 -11.83
CA TRP A 127 -3.82 14.06 -12.79
C TRP A 127 -3.51 13.15 -13.99
N LEU A 128 -3.25 11.86 -13.73
CA LEU A 128 -3.05 10.89 -14.79
C LEU A 128 -4.29 10.72 -15.68
N ALA A 129 -5.48 10.70 -15.06
CA ALA A 129 -6.75 10.62 -15.80
C ALA A 129 -6.99 11.86 -16.67
N ASP A 130 -6.64 13.05 -16.17
CA ASP A 130 -6.76 14.31 -16.93
C ASP A 130 -5.71 14.41 -18.05
N ALA A 131 -4.54 13.76 -17.89
CA ALA A 131 -3.44 13.76 -18.86
C ALA A 131 -3.55 12.68 -19.94
N THR A 132 -4.56 11.81 -19.88
CA THR A 132 -4.73 10.67 -20.80
C THR A 132 -6.14 10.60 -21.37
N ARG A 133 -6.24 10.31 -22.68
CA ARG A 133 -7.52 10.07 -23.34
C ARG A 133 -8.23 8.86 -22.76
N PRO A 134 -9.59 8.79 -22.82
CA PRO A 134 -10.37 7.67 -22.29
C PRO A 134 -9.92 6.29 -22.83
N GLU A 135 -9.53 6.20 -24.10
CA GLU A 135 -9.16 4.97 -24.80
C GLU A 135 -7.88 4.34 -24.25
N VAL A 136 -6.93 5.15 -23.75
CA VAL A 136 -5.63 4.70 -23.25
C VAL A 136 -5.49 4.80 -21.74
N ARG A 137 -6.47 5.42 -21.06
CA ARG A 137 -6.47 5.68 -19.60
C ARG A 137 -6.30 4.41 -18.78
N THR A 138 -6.99 3.33 -19.12
CA THR A 138 -6.87 2.04 -18.42
C THR A 138 -5.44 1.52 -18.45
N ARG A 139 -4.75 1.66 -19.59
CA ARG A 139 -3.34 1.25 -19.71
C ARG A 139 -2.42 2.12 -18.84
N ALA A 140 -2.64 3.43 -18.81
CA ALA A 140 -1.88 4.34 -17.95
C ALA A 140 -2.09 4.03 -16.45
N MET A 141 -3.34 3.77 -16.03
CA MET A 141 -3.66 3.36 -14.65
C MET A 141 -3.04 2.02 -14.26
N ALA A 142 -2.96 1.06 -15.19
CA ALA A 142 -2.30 -0.22 -14.96
C ALA A 142 -0.80 -0.06 -14.68
N MET A 143 -0.13 0.94 -15.27
CA MET A 143 1.27 1.26 -14.95
C MET A 143 1.44 1.71 -13.50
N VAL A 144 0.51 2.54 -12.98
CA VAL A 144 0.51 2.94 -11.56
C VAL A 144 0.31 1.72 -10.66
N GLY A 145 -0.69 0.88 -10.95
CA GLY A 145 -0.96 -0.34 -10.18
C GLY A 145 0.25 -1.30 -10.14
N GLY A 146 0.87 -1.56 -11.29
CA GLY A 146 2.06 -2.42 -11.37
C GLY A 146 3.26 -1.86 -10.63
N SER A 147 3.40 -0.53 -10.58
CA SER A 147 4.50 0.13 -9.87
C SER A 147 4.45 -0.06 -8.35
N ILE A 148 3.27 -0.29 -7.76
CA ILE A 148 3.11 -0.52 -6.31
C ILE A 148 3.80 -1.82 -5.91
N GLY A 149 3.51 -2.92 -6.60
CA GLY A 149 4.11 -4.23 -6.31
C GLY A 149 5.63 -4.22 -6.48
N LEU A 150 6.13 -3.56 -7.54
CA LEU A 150 7.56 -3.41 -7.77
C LEU A 150 8.23 -2.58 -6.67
N SER A 151 7.60 -1.48 -6.23
CA SER A 151 8.11 -0.64 -5.13
C SER A 151 8.17 -1.42 -3.82
N PHE A 152 7.16 -2.26 -3.55
CA PHE A 152 7.15 -3.11 -2.36
C PHE A 152 8.27 -4.15 -2.40
N ALA A 153 8.44 -4.86 -3.51
CA ALA A 153 9.51 -5.83 -3.68
C ALA A 153 10.90 -5.19 -3.52
N LEU A 154 11.10 -4.02 -4.12
CA LEU A 154 12.34 -3.26 -4.00
C LEU A 154 12.59 -2.82 -2.55
N ALA A 155 11.54 -2.38 -1.83
CA ALA A 155 11.65 -1.96 -0.44
C ALA A 155 12.13 -3.08 0.48
N LEU A 156 11.63 -4.30 0.30
CA LEU A 156 12.03 -5.46 1.12
C LEU A 156 13.52 -5.77 1.04
N VAL A 157 14.15 -5.48 -0.10
CA VAL A 157 15.59 -5.70 -0.32
C VAL A 157 16.41 -4.46 0.03
N ALA A 158 15.97 -3.28 -0.41
CA ALA A 158 16.73 -2.05 -0.24
C ALA A 158 16.77 -1.56 1.22
N ALA A 159 15.67 -1.70 1.96
CA ALA A 159 15.58 -1.18 3.32
C ALA A 159 16.60 -1.78 4.29
N PRO A 160 16.80 -3.11 4.37
CA PRO A 160 17.86 -3.70 5.19
C PRO A 160 19.25 -3.20 4.83
N LEU A 161 19.55 -3.05 3.53
CA LEU A 161 20.85 -2.56 3.06
C LEU A 161 21.09 -1.10 3.48
N ILE A 162 20.06 -0.25 3.32
CA ILE A 162 20.14 1.17 3.71
C ILE A 162 20.30 1.30 5.23
N VAL A 163 19.55 0.52 6.01
CA VAL A 163 19.66 0.53 7.48
C VAL A 163 21.01 0.00 7.93
N GLY A 164 21.57 -1.01 7.24
CA GLY A 164 22.91 -1.52 7.51
C GLY A 164 24.01 -0.46 7.29
N ALA A 165 23.85 0.42 6.32
CA ALA A 165 24.82 1.47 6.00
C ALA A 165 24.67 2.75 6.84
N GLY A 166 23.44 3.15 7.16
CA GLY A 166 23.16 4.47 7.78
C GLY A 166 22.14 4.46 8.91
N GLY A 167 21.74 3.28 9.40
CA GLY A 167 20.76 3.16 10.48
C GLY A 167 19.38 3.68 10.08
N LEU A 168 18.53 3.91 11.06
CA LEU A 168 17.17 4.44 10.88
C LEU A 168 17.19 5.87 10.29
N SER A 169 18.14 6.69 10.74
CA SER A 169 18.31 8.06 10.20
C SER A 169 18.66 8.03 8.71
N GLY A 170 19.59 7.16 8.28
CA GLY A 170 19.94 6.98 6.87
C GLY A 170 18.76 6.53 6.02
N LEU A 171 17.88 5.69 6.56
CA LEU A 171 16.65 5.30 5.89
C LEU A 171 15.73 6.50 5.65
N PHE A 172 15.49 7.32 6.67
CA PHE A 172 14.64 8.52 6.52
C PHE A 172 15.26 9.60 5.63
N TRP A 173 16.59 9.77 5.63
CA TRP A 173 17.27 10.63 4.66
C TRP A 173 17.09 10.13 3.23
N SER A 174 17.16 8.82 2.99
CA SER A 174 16.91 8.23 1.67
C SER A 174 15.48 8.50 1.21
N ILE A 175 14.50 8.40 2.12
CA ILE A 175 13.09 8.72 1.83
C ILE A 175 12.90 10.22 1.55
N ALA A 176 13.57 11.09 2.30
CA ALA A 176 13.55 12.53 2.08
C ALA A 176 14.12 12.89 0.69
N LEU A 177 15.27 12.32 0.32
CA LEU A 177 15.88 12.49 -0.99
C LEU A 177 14.94 12.04 -2.12
N LEU A 178 14.31 10.87 -1.95
CA LEU A 178 13.32 10.36 -2.90
C LEU A 178 12.14 11.33 -3.05
N GLY A 179 11.67 11.91 -1.94
CA GLY A 179 10.63 12.95 -1.95
C GLY A 179 11.05 14.23 -2.69
N VAL A 180 12.30 14.67 -2.53
CA VAL A 180 12.85 15.82 -3.27
C VAL A 180 12.92 15.54 -4.77
N VAL A 181 13.33 14.32 -5.16
CA VAL A 181 13.30 13.90 -6.57
C VAL A 181 11.86 13.92 -7.11
N CYS A 182 10.90 13.42 -6.32
CA CYS A 182 9.47 13.50 -6.69
C CYS A 182 8.99 14.94 -6.86
N LEU A 183 9.40 15.88 -6.00
CA LEU A 183 9.10 17.32 -6.15
C LEU A 183 9.64 17.87 -7.46
N ALA A 184 10.89 17.55 -7.80
CA ALA A 184 11.50 17.98 -9.06
C ALA A 184 10.77 17.38 -10.27
N VAL A 185 10.45 16.09 -10.26
CA VAL A 185 9.67 15.42 -11.32
C VAL A 185 8.29 16.08 -11.48
N ALA A 186 7.55 16.28 -10.39
CA ALA A 186 6.22 16.91 -10.43
C ALA A 186 6.27 18.35 -10.93
N ARG A 187 7.34 19.11 -10.61
CA ARG A 187 7.50 20.51 -10.97
C ARG A 187 7.94 20.71 -12.42
N PHE A 188 8.86 19.86 -12.91
CA PHE A 188 9.57 20.11 -14.17
C PHE A 188 9.26 19.09 -15.27
N ILE A 189 8.88 17.86 -14.94
CA ILE A 189 8.72 16.79 -15.91
C ILE A 189 7.25 16.54 -16.26
N VAL A 190 6.35 16.52 -15.25
CA VAL A 190 4.93 16.25 -15.49
C VAL A 190 4.27 17.40 -16.25
N PRO A 191 3.57 17.14 -17.38
CA PRO A 191 2.87 18.19 -18.11
C PRO A 191 1.74 18.79 -17.27
N VAL A 192 1.53 20.11 -17.40
CA VAL A 192 0.35 20.79 -16.86
C VAL A 192 -0.83 20.50 -17.80
N VAL A 193 -1.93 20.04 -17.25
CA VAL A 193 -3.14 19.73 -18.01
C VAL A 193 -4.27 20.59 -17.45
N PRO A 194 -5.14 21.15 -18.30
CA PRO A 194 -6.35 21.80 -17.83
C PRO A 194 -7.23 20.85 -17.03
N LEU A 195 -7.91 21.33 -16.01
CA LEU A 195 -8.89 20.54 -15.27
C LEU A 195 -10.08 20.22 -16.18
N THR A 196 -10.25 18.94 -16.52
CA THR A 196 -11.35 18.47 -17.37
C THR A 196 -12.50 17.84 -16.58
N ALA A 197 -12.26 17.47 -15.34
CA ALA A 197 -13.25 16.78 -14.51
C ALA A 197 -14.23 17.78 -13.89
N LYS A 198 -15.53 17.63 -14.17
CA LYS A 198 -16.58 18.23 -13.37
C LYS A 198 -16.65 17.52 -12.01
N PRO A 199 -16.79 18.25 -10.88
CA PRO A 199 -16.98 17.62 -9.57
C PRO A 199 -18.14 16.64 -9.61
N ALA A 200 -17.97 15.45 -9.00
CA ALA A 200 -19.06 14.49 -8.89
C ALA A 200 -20.21 15.11 -8.08
N GLN A 201 -21.44 14.96 -8.56
CA GLN A 201 -22.60 15.45 -7.83
C GLN A 201 -22.74 14.71 -6.48
N PRO A 202 -22.95 15.40 -5.34
CA PRO A 202 -22.99 14.78 -4.01
C PRO A 202 -23.99 13.61 -3.89
N ALA A 203 -25.16 13.71 -4.52
CA ALA A 203 -26.16 12.65 -4.52
C ALA A 203 -25.69 11.36 -5.21
N ARG A 204 -24.83 11.45 -6.24
CA ARG A 204 -24.23 10.29 -6.90
C ARG A 204 -23.05 9.72 -6.08
N ALA A 205 -22.31 10.57 -5.38
CA ALA A 205 -21.21 10.14 -4.53
C ALA A 205 -21.70 9.19 -3.42
N MET A 206 -22.89 9.43 -2.85
CA MET A 206 -23.49 8.57 -1.81
C MET A 206 -23.66 7.12 -2.29
N GLN A 207 -23.88 6.88 -3.58
CA GLN A 207 -24.01 5.53 -4.14
C GLN A 207 -22.73 4.70 -3.91
N VAL A 208 -21.55 5.31 -3.91
CA VAL A 208 -20.28 4.60 -3.63
C VAL A 208 -20.19 4.20 -2.16
N PHE A 209 -20.61 5.08 -1.26
CA PHE A 209 -20.52 4.85 0.19
C PHE A 209 -21.59 3.89 0.73
N THR A 210 -22.67 3.66 -0.02
CA THR A 210 -23.76 2.75 0.38
C THR A 210 -23.77 1.43 -0.43
N HIS A 211 -22.94 1.29 -1.47
CA HIS A 211 -22.93 0.11 -2.30
C HIS A 211 -22.30 -1.09 -1.56
N ALA A 212 -23.11 -2.10 -1.26
CA ALA A 212 -22.72 -3.22 -0.41
C ALA A 212 -21.44 -3.95 -0.87
N ASP A 213 -21.26 -4.17 -2.17
CA ASP A 213 -20.08 -4.88 -2.68
C ASP A 213 -18.82 -4.01 -2.63
N LEU A 214 -18.94 -2.69 -2.81
CA LEU A 214 -17.82 -1.76 -2.59
C LEU A 214 -17.41 -1.73 -1.12
N LEU A 215 -18.38 -1.71 -0.18
CA LEU A 215 -18.09 -1.77 1.25
C LEU A 215 -17.38 -3.07 1.63
N ARG A 216 -17.79 -4.22 1.07
CA ARG A 216 -17.12 -5.51 1.29
C ARG A 216 -15.68 -5.52 0.76
N LEU A 217 -15.43 -4.92 -0.40
CA LEU A 217 -14.09 -4.79 -0.97
C LEU A 217 -13.23 -3.81 -0.17
N ASN A 218 -13.81 -2.71 0.31
CA ASN A 218 -13.12 -1.77 1.21
C ASN A 218 -12.76 -2.40 2.55
N PHE A 219 -13.66 -3.21 3.12
CA PHE A 219 -13.34 -4.01 4.31
C PHE A 219 -12.19 -5.00 4.02
N GLY A 220 -12.17 -5.59 2.82
CA GLY A 220 -11.10 -6.50 2.41
C GLY A 220 -9.72 -5.84 2.36
N VAL A 221 -9.59 -4.68 1.72
CA VAL A 221 -8.30 -3.98 1.67
C VAL A 221 -7.88 -3.45 3.04
N PHE A 222 -8.83 -3.03 3.85
CA PHE A 222 -8.59 -2.66 5.24
C PHE A 222 -7.97 -3.82 6.02
N CYS A 223 -8.59 -5.01 5.98
CA CYS A 223 -8.07 -6.21 6.63
C CYS A 223 -6.69 -6.60 6.10
N LEU A 224 -6.50 -6.60 4.79
CA LEU A 224 -5.24 -6.98 4.14
C LEU A 224 -4.07 -6.15 4.64
N HIS A 225 -4.24 -4.82 4.69
CA HIS A 225 -3.16 -3.91 5.10
C HIS A 225 -2.99 -3.83 6.63
N LEU A 226 -4.08 -4.02 7.40
CA LEU A 226 -3.99 -4.17 8.84
C LEU A 226 -3.10 -5.38 9.19
N ILE A 227 -3.40 -6.53 8.59
CA ILE A 227 -2.63 -7.76 8.79
C ILE A 227 -1.18 -7.59 8.33
N GLN A 228 -0.96 -6.96 7.17
CA GLN A 228 0.37 -6.72 6.64
C GLN A 228 1.24 -5.94 7.62
N VAL A 229 0.77 -4.80 8.12
CA VAL A 229 1.58 -3.96 9.01
C VAL A 229 1.77 -4.63 10.37
N ALA A 230 0.74 -5.27 10.92
CA ALA A 230 0.87 -6.05 12.16
C ALA A 230 1.93 -7.16 12.04
N MET A 231 1.99 -7.86 10.90
CA MET A 231 3.04 -8.84 10.60
C MET A 231 4.44 -8.24 10.63
N PHE A 232 4.62 -7.04 10.06
CA PHE A 232 5.93 -6.38 10.04
C PHE A 232 6.39 -5.82 11.39
N VAL A 233 5.51 -5.74 12.38
CA VAL A 233 5.92 -5.49 13.78
C VAL A 233 6.58 -6.74 14.39
N VAL A 234 6.16 -7.94 13.97
CA VAL A 234 6.53 -9.21 14.61
C VAL A 234 7.60 -10.00 13.85
N VAL A 235 7.46 -10.12 12.53
CA VAL A 235 8.25 -11.05 11.72
C VAL A 235 9.73 -10.67 11.62
N PRO A 236 10.12 -9.39 11.42
CA PRO A 236 11.54 -9.02 11.36
C PRO A 236 12.32 -9.36 12.64
N PRO A 237 11.83 -9.03 13.86
CA PRO A 237 12.49 -9.43 15.11
C PRO A 237 12.61 -10.95 15.26
N LEU A 238 11.59 -11.71 14.81
CA LEU A 238 11.64 -13.19 14.86
C LEU A 238 12.75 -13.75 13.96
N PHE A 239 12.91 -13.24 12.74
CA PHE A 239 14.00 -13.69 11.85
C PHE A 239 15.38 -13.39 12.44
N ILE A 240 15.56 -12.25 13.09
CA ILE A 240 16.81 -11.93 13.78
C ILE A 240 17.05 -12.91 14.91
N LYS A 241 16.04 -13.15 15.76
CA LYS A 241 16.16 -14.07 16.90
C LYS A 241 16.42 -15.51 16.48
N LEU A 242 15.72 -16.03 15.45
CA LEU A 242 15.82 -17.42 15.03
C LEU A 242 17.03 -17.69 14.14
N GLY A 243 17.43 -16.70 13.32
CA GLY A 243 18.48 -16.86 12.32
C GLY A 243 19.84 -16.30 12.75
N GLY A 244 19.91 -15.62 13.91
CA GLY A 244 21.13 -14.88 14.31
C GLY A 244 21.51 -13.77 13.32
N LEU A 245 20.52 -13.25 12.56
CA LEU A 245 20.73 -12.25 11.53
C LEU A 245 20.84 -10.84 12.14
N THR A 246 21.54 -9.97 11.46
CA THR A 246 21.47 -8.53 11.70
C THR A 246 20.31 -7.92 10.90
N SER A 247 19.89 -6.71 11.26
CA SER A 247 18.87 -5.97 10.48
C SER A 247 19.30 -5.76 9.03
N ALA A 248 20.60 -5.59 8.77
CA ALA A 248 21.17 -5.45 7.44
C ALA A 248 21.07 -6.72 6.59
N GLU A 249 20.96 -7.89 7.21
CA GLU A 249 20.94 -9.19 6.53
C GLU A 249 19.52 -9.70 6.23
N LEU A 250 18.49 -9.04 6.70
CA LEU A 250 17.08 -9.44 6.46
C LEU A 250 16.73 -9.56 4.96
N TRP A 251 17.42 -8.83 4.08
CA TRP A 251 17.25 -9.00 2.64
C TRP A 251 17.50 -10.42 2.14
N LYS A 252 18.39 -11.17 2.82
CA LYS A 252 18.72 -12.59 2.49
C LYS A 252 17.48 -13.49 2.65
N VAL A 253 16.54 -13.10 3.53
CA VAL A 253 15.26 -13.78 3.72
C VAL A 253 14.21 -13.20 2.78
N TYR A 254 14.09 -11.86 2.72
CA TYR A 254 13.02 -11.23 1.95
C TYR A 254 13.15 -11.45 0.45
N LEU A 255 14.38 -11.47 -0.10
CA LEU A 255 14.57 -11.65 -1.53
C LEU A 255 14.03 -13.00 -2.03
N PRO A 256 14.42 -14.17 -1.45
CA PRO A 256 13.86 -15.44 -1.88
C PRO A 256 12.36 -15.56 -1.57
N VAL A 257 11.88 -15.01 -0.47
CA VAL A 257 10.46 -15.00 -0.09
C VAL A 257 9.62 -14.26 -1.13
N ILE A 258 10.00 -13.03 -1.49
CA ILE A 258 9.24 -12.25 -2.45
C ILE A 258 9.33 -12.84 -3.87
N PHE A 259 10.52 -13.29 -4.27
CA PHE A 259 10.72 -13.94 -5.57
C PHE A 259 9.89 -15.22 -5.69
N GLY A 260 9.93 -16.06 -4.66
CA GLY A 260 9.09 -17.26 -4.56
C GLY A 260 7.60 -16.92 -4.62
N SER A 261 7.17 -15.87 -3.91
CA SER A 261 5.77 -15.46 -3.93
C SER A 261 5.28 -15.05 -5.32
N PHE A 262 6.09 -14.36 -6.11
CA PHE A 262 5.73 -14.00 -7.49
C PHE A 262 5.64 -15.22 -8.41
N ILE A 263 6.53 -16.19 -8.26
CA ILE A 263 6.47 -17.43 -9.05
C ILE A 263 5.12 -18.13 -8.88
N PHE A 264 4.62 -18.20 -7.66
CA PHE A 264 3.32 -18.83 -7.38
C PHE A 264 2.13 -17.91 -7.70
N MET A 265 2.25 -16.59 -7.53
CA MET A 265 1.19 -15.63 -7.81
C MET A 265 0.80 -15.58 -9.29
N VAL A 266 1.80 -15.57 -10.20
CA VAL A 266 1.56 -15.36 -11.63
C VAL A 266 0.62 -16.40 -12.24
N PRO A 267 0.82 -17.73 -12.05
CA PRO A 267 -0.12 -18.74 -12.53
C PRO A 267 -1.55 -18.56 -11.97
N VAL A 268 -1.66 -18.19 -10.69
CA VAL A 268 -2.95 -18.00 -10.00
C VAL A 268 -3.73 -16.87 -10.66
N ILE A 269 -3.10 -15.72 -10.89
CA ILE A 269 -3.75 -14.57 -11.55
C ILE A 269 -4.13 -14.94 -13.00
N PHE A 270 -3.23 -15.60 -13.74
CA PHE A 270 -3.52 -16.02 -15.11
C PHE A 270 -4.74 -16.95 -15.20
N VAL A 271 -4.85 -17.92 -14.29
CA VAL A 271 -6.02 -18.82 -14.18
C VAL A 271 -7.28 -18.04 -13.80
N ALA A 272 -7.18 -17.09 -12.86
CA ALA A 272 -8.30 -16.25 -12.43
C ALA A 272 -8.88 -15.43 -13.60
N GLU A 273 -8.01 -14.85 -14.42
CA GLU A 273 -8.42 -14.07 -15.60
C GLU A 273 -9.01 -14.96 -16.71
N LYS A 274 -8.29 -16.03 -17.09
CA LYS A 274 -8.72 -16.95 -18.15
C LYS A 274 -10.09 -17.61 -17.86
N ARG A 275 -10.34 -17.97 -16.60
CA ARG A 275 -11.59 -18.59 -16.16
C ARG A 275 -12.65 -17.60 -15.69
N ARG A 276 -12.38 -16.29 -15.73
CA ARG A 276 -13.24 -15.24 -15.15
C ARG A 276 -13.66 -15.53 -13.70
N ALA A 277 -12.78 -16.18 -12.94
CA ALA A 277 -13.05 -16.72 -11.60
C ALA A 277 -12.62 -15.78 -10.47
N HIS A 278 -12.63 -14.46 -10.71
CA HIS A 278 -12.09 -13.45 -9.78
C HIS A 278 -12.62 -13.57 -8.35
N ARG A 279 -13.94 -13.85 -8.16
CA ARG A 279 -14.53 -14.00 -6.83
C ARG A 279 -14.09 -15.29 -6.14
N ALA A 280 -14.07 -16.38 -6.88
CA ALA A 280 -13.63 -17.68 -6.34
C ALA A 280 -12.16 -17.57 -5.90
N MET A 281 -11.34 -16.92 -6.71
CA MET A 281 -9.93 -16.70 -6.42
C MET A 281 -9.71 -15.76 -5.23
N LEU A 282 -10.51 -14.68 -5.11
CA LEU A 282 -10.50 -13.81 -3.94
C LEU A 282 -10.80 -14.62 -2.66
N ARG A 283 -11.86 -15.44 -2.66
CA ARG A 283 -12.22 -16.30 -1.52
C ARG A 283 -11.14 -17.32 -1.21
N LEU A 284 -10.57 -17.95 -2.23
CA LEU A 284 -9.49 -18.93 -2.06
C LEU A 284 -8.24 -18.27 -1.44
N ALA A 285 -7.87 -17.08 -1.90
CA ALA A 285 -6.74 -16.35 -1.34
C ALA A 285 -6.99 -15.91 0.12
N VAL A 286 -8.20 -15.44 0.45
CA VAL A 286 -8.56 -15.13 1.86
C VAL A 286 -8.59 -16.39 2.73
N ALA A 287 -9.13 -17.51 2.23
CA ALA A 287 -9.08 -18.79 2.93
C ALA A 287 -7.63 -19.26 3.14
N GLY A 288 -6.76 -19.03 2.15
CA GLY A 288 -5.32 -19.28 2.28
C GLY A 288 -4.69 -18.45 3.40
N LEU A 289 -5.08 -17.18 3.56
CA LEU A 289 -4.62 -16.36 4.71
C LEU A 289 -5.07 -16.96 6.04
N VAL A 290 -6.31 -17.44 6.16
CA VAL A 290 -6.78 -18.11 7.40
C VAL A 290 -5.87 -19.30 7.74
N VAL A 291 -5.56 -20.15 6.76
CA VAL A 291 -4.68 -21.33 6.97
C VAL A 291 -3.27 -20.87 7.34
N VAL A 292 -2.70 -19.90 6.64
CA VAL A 292 -1.36 -19.37 6.92
C VAL A 292 -1.28 -18.86 8.36
N PHE A 293 -2.24 -18.03 8.79
CA PHE A 293 -2.23 -17.45 10.13
C PHE A 293 -2.57 -18.45 11.22
N ALA A 294 -3.35 -19.49 10.93
CA ALA A 294 -3.55 -20.60 11.85
C ALA A 294 -2.27 -21.42 12.09
N LEU A 295 -1.40 -21.54 11.09
CA LEU A 295 -0.14 -22.31 11.18
C LEU A 295 1.05 -21.50 11.69
N LEU A 296 1.06 -20.16 11.50
CA LEU A 296 2.19 -19.29 11.87
C LEU A 296 2.61 -19.35 13.35
N PRO A 297 1.73 -19.52 14.36
CA PRO A 297 2.17 -19.65 15.74
C PRO A 297 3.14 -20.83 15.97
N TRP A 298 2.96 -21.94 15.26
CA TRP A 298 3.90 -23.08 15.29
C TRP A 298 5.08 -22.90 14.35
N ALA A 299 4.83 -22.39 13.15
CA ALA A 299 5.88 -22.12 12.15
C ALA A 299 6.91 -21.08 12.64
N SER A 300 6.50 -20.15 13.50
CA SER A 300 7.38 -19.13 14.09
C SER A 300 8.39 -19.66 15.12
N GLN A 301 8.37 -20.96 15.42
CA GLN A 301 9.38 -21.60 16.25
C GLN A 301 10.62 -22.03 15.45
N GLY A 302 10.56 -22.03 14.11
CA GLY A 302 11.66 -22.42 13.23
C GLY A 302 11.90 -21.43 12.10
N PHE A 303 13.16 -21.11 11.82
CA PHE A 303 13.55 -20.12 10.81
C PHE A 303 12.97 -20.42 9.41
N TYR A 304 13.17 -21.65 8.92
CA TYR A 304 12.70 -22.03 7.58
C TYR A 304 11.18 -22.17 7.50
N LEU A 305 10.53 -22.59 8.59
CA LEU A 305 9.07 -22.69 8.66
C LEU A 305 8.45 -21.29 8.65
N LEU A 306 9.03 -20.33 9.38
CA LEU A 306 8.60 -18.94 9.35
C LEU A 306 8.78 -18.33 7.95
N ALA A 307 9.92 -18.62 7.27
CA ALA A 307 10.16 -18.17 5.90
C ALA A 307 9.16 -18.75 4.90
N ALA A 308 8.82 -20.03 5.03
CA ALA A 308 7.79 -20.68 4.21
C ALA A 308 6.39 -20.08 4.49
N GLY A 309 6.04 -19.84 5.75
CA GLY A 309 4.80 -19.16 6.14
C GLY A 309 4.72 -17.73 5.58
N LEU A 310 5.83 -16.98 5.65
CA LEU A 310 5.90 -15.64 5.06
C LEU A 310 5.78 -15.67 3.52
N THR A 311 6.37 -16.67 2.87
CA THR A 311 6.21 -16.86 1.41
C THR A 311 4.75 -17.14 1.07
N ALA A 312 4.09 -18.04 1.79
CA ALA A 312 2.68 -18.34 1.59
C ALA A 312 1.79 -17.11 1.84
N PHE A 313 2.08 -16.33 2.88
CA PHE A 313 1.42 -15.04 3.11
C PHE A 313 1.54 -14.11 1.90
N PHE A 314 2.76 -13.90 1.37
CA PHE A 314 2.96 -12.99 0.24
C PHE A 314 2.36 -13.50 -1.07
N VAL A 315 2.23 -14.82 -1.27
CA VAL A 315 1.46 -15.35 -2.41
C VAL A 315 0.01 -14.88 -2.33
N MET A 316 -0.64 -15.07 -1.16
CA MET A 316 -2.04 -14.65 -0.96
C MET A 316 -2.18 -13.13 -1.00
N PHE A 317 -1.27 -12.41 -0.35
CA PHE A 317 -1.23 -10.95 -0.33
C PHE A 317 -1.15 -10.37 -1.74
N ASN A 318 -0.19 -10.81 -2.56
CA ASN A 318 0.01 -10.29 -3.91
C ASN A 318 -1.17 -10.61 -4.84
N VAL A 319 -1.78 -11.81 -4.70
CA VAL A 319 -3.02 -12.16 -5.42
C VAL A 319 -4.16 -11.22 -5.04
N LEU A 320 -4.36 -10.96 -3.75
CA LEU A 320 -5.41 -10.07 -3.24
C LEU A 320 -5.17 -8.61 -3.64
N GLU A 321 -3.92 -8.15 -3.58
CA GLU A 321 -3.53 -6.79 -3.98
C GLU A 321 -3.77 -6.54 -5.48
N ALA A 322 -3.60 -7.55 -6.33
CA ALA A 322 -3.92 -7.45 -7.75
C ALA A 322 -5.43 -7.52 -8.03
N LEU A 323 -6.16 -8.39 -7.33
CA LEU A 323 -7.58 -8.65 -7.60
C LEU A 323 -8.51 -7.57 -7.07
N GLN A 324 -8.29 -7.05 -5.86
CA GLN A 324 -9.23 -6.15 -5.20
C GLN A 324 -9.45 -4.83 -5.94
N PRO A 325 -8.42 -4.06 -6.38
CA PRO A 325 -8.62 -2.83 -7.14
C PRO A 325 -9.33 -3.08 -8.48
N SER A 326 -9.04 -4.23 -9.12
CA SER A 326 -9.72 -4.65 -10.34
C SER A 326 -11.21 -4.88 -10.10
N LEU A 327 -11.56 -5.57 -9.00
CA LEU A 327 -12.96 -5.78 -8.61
C LEU A 327 -13.68 -4.48 -8.27
N VAL A 328 -13.03 -3.57 -7.53
CA VAL A 328 -13.59 -2.23 -7.25
C VAL A 328 -13.91 -1.49 -8.54
N SER A 329 -12.98 -1.48 -9.50
CA SER A 329 -13.18 -0.83 -10.80
C SER A 329 -14.30 -1.44 -11.65
N ARG A 330 -14.59 -2.74 -11.48
CA ARG A 330 -15.67 -3.46 -12.19
C ARG A 330 -17.03 -3.28 -11.53
N VAL A 331 -17.07 -3.13 -10.20
CA VAL A 331 -18.30 -2.95 -9.41
C VAL A 331 -18.76 -1.49 -9.42
N ALA A 332 -17.81 -0.55 -9.41
CA ALA A 332 -18.12 0.87 -9.37
C ALA A 332 -18.79 1.37 -10.67
N PRO A 333 -19.79 2.27 -10.58
CA PRO A 333 -20.33 2.96 -11.74
C PRO A 333 -19.20 3.64 -12.56
N PRO A 334 -19.27 3.64 -13.90
CA PRO A 334 -18.18 4.15 -14.74
C PRO A 334 -17.73 5.57 -14.39
N GLU A 335 -18.69 6.45 -14.05
CA GLU A 335 -18.46 7.86 -13.72
C GLU A 335 -17.88 8.05 -12.32
N LEU A 336 -17.99 7.04 -11.45
CA LEU A 336 -17.60 7.10 -10.02
C LEU A 336 -16.40 6.21 -9.68
N LYS A 337 -15.74 5.60 -10.68
CA LYS A 337 -14.58 4.72 -10.45
C LYS A 337 -13.46 5.39 -9.66
N GLY A 338 -13.17 6.66 -9.96
CA GLY A 338 -12.15 7.42 -9.23
C GLY A 338 -12.49 7.61 -7.75
N LEU A 339 -13.76 7.93 -7.45
CA LEU A 339 -14.24 8.07 -6.07
C LEU A 339 -14.22 6.72 -5.33
N ALA A 340 -14.64 5.64 -5.98
CA ALA A 340 -14.61 4.30 -5.39
C ALA A 340 -13.18 3.84 -5.06
N LEU A 341 -12.21 4.09 -5.94
CA LEU A 341 -10.79 3.83 -5.68
C LEU A 341 -10.22 4.78 -4.61
N GLY A 342 -10.67 6.02 -4.54
CA GLY A 342 -10.32 6.94 -3.46
C GLY A 342 -10.77 6.43 -2.09
N PHE A 343 -12.01 5.95 -1.98
CA PHE A 343 -12.54 5.33 -0.76
C PHE A 343 -11.80 4.03 -0.41
N TYR A 344 -11.48 3.21 -1.41
CA TYR A 344 -10.63 2.03 -1.26
C TYR A 344 -9.26 2.38 -0.67
N ASN A 345 -8.59 3.41 -1.18
CA ASN A 345 -7.30 3.87 -0.66
C ASN A 345 -7.41 4.46 0.76
N THR A 346 -8.54 5.08 1.11
CA THR A 346 -8.80 5.53 2.49
C THR A 346 -8.94 4.35 3.45
N ALA A 347 -9.68 3.31 3.05
CA ALA A 347 -9.81 2.07 3.83
C ALA A 347 -8.45 1.36 3.99
N GLN A 348 -7.65 1.32 2.93
CA GLN A 348 -6.26 0.83 2.96
C GLN A 348 -5.42 1.58 4.01
N ALA A 349 -5.46 2.91 3.98
CA ALA A 349 -4.69 3.74 4.91
C ALA A 349 -5.15 3.57 6.37
N ALA A 350 -6.45 3.41 6.62
CA ALA A 350 -6.98 3.07 7.92
C ALA A 350 -6.49 1.69 8.41
N GLY A 351 -6.38 0.72 7.50
CA GLY A 351 -5.78 -0.58 7.78
C GLY A 351 -4.32 -0.48 8.19
N LEU A 352 -3.51 0.34 7.49
CA LEU A 352 -2.11 0.59 7.85
C LEU A 352 -1.99 1.15 9.27
N PHE A 353 -2.85 2.12 9.65
CA PHE A 353 -2.85 2.69 10.99
C PHE A 353 -3.17 1.66 12.06
N LEU A 354 -4.31 0.98 11.94
CA LEU A 354 -4.74 0.01 12.93
C LEU A 354 -3.81 -1.22 12.97
N GLY A 355 -3.22 -1.61 11.84
CA GLY A 355 -2.24 -2.69 11.78
C GLY A 355 -1.00 -2.40 12.62
N GLY A 356 -0.44 -1.21 12.52
CA GLY A 356 0.68 -0.78 13.36
C GLY A 356 0.29 -0.69 14.83
N SER A 357 -0.75 0.08 15.14
CA SER A 357 -1.17 0.36 16.51
C SER A 357 -1.63 -0.90 17.26
N LEU A 358 -2.51 -1.70 16.67
CA LEU A 358 -2.99 -2.95 17.27
C LEU A 358 -1.91 -4.03 17.25
N GLY A 359 -1.10 -4.12 16.18
CA GLY A 359 0.01 -5.06 16.10
C GLY A 359 0.99 -4.86 17.24
N GLY A 360 1.42 -3.62 17.50
CA GLY A 360 2.28 -3.30 18.63
C GLY A 360 1.65 -3.63 19.99
N ALA A 361 0.38 -3.23 20.20
CA ALA A 361 -0.35 -3.52 21.43
C ALA A 361 -0.51 -5.04 21.68
N LEU A 362 -0.82 -5.82 20.63
CA LEU A 362 -0.95 -7.27 20.74
C LEU A 362 0.38 -7.95 21.06
N VAL A 363 1.51 -7.40 20.56
CA VAL A 363 2.84 -7.92 20.94
C VAL A 363 3.10 -7.74 22.44
N VAL A 364 2.74 -6.60 23.01
CA VAL A 364 2.87 -6.35 24.46
C VAL A 364 1.98 -7.30 25.27
N TRP A 365 0.74 -7.54 24.80
CA TRP A 365 -0.24 -8.35 25.50
C TRP A 365 0.04 -9.86 25.45
N GLY A 366 0.43 -10.41 24.31
CA GLY A 366 0.54 -11.86 24.11
C GLY A 366 1.60 -12.28 23.08
N GLY A 367 2.56 -11.40 22.80
CA GLY A 367 3.67 -11.69 21.89
C GLY A 367 3.23 -11.92 20.44
N ALA A 368 4.12 -12.57 19.68
CA ALA A 368 3.89 -12.87 18.27
C ALA A 368 2.64 -13.73 18.02
N ALA A 369 2.37 -14.69 18.91
CA ALA A 369 1.23 -15.59 18.78
C ALA A 369 -0.11 -14.83 18.81
N ALA A 370 -0.23 -13.80 19.66
CA ALA A 370 -1.43 -12.98 19.75
C ALA A 370 -1.70 -12.26 18.42
N VAL A 371 -0.65 -11.73 17.75
CA VAL A 371 -0.78 -11.09 16.44
C VAL A 371 -1.23 -12.08 15.38
N PHE A 372 -0.65 -13.30 15.34
CA PHE A 372 -1.02 -14.32 14.36
C PHE A 372 -2.45 -14.82 14.55
N TRP A 373 -2.88 -15.06 15.79
CA TRP A 373 -4.26 -15.45 16.06
C TRP A 373 -5.27 -14.36 15.77
N ALA A 374 -4.96 -13.09 16.06
CA ALA A 374 -5.80 -11.96 15.70
C ALA A 374 -5.92 -11.81 14.17
N ALA A 375 -4.82 -12.00 13.44
CA ALA A 375 -4.81 -11.99 11.98
C ALA A 375 -5.62 -13.17 11.39
N CYS A 376 -5.55 -14.36 12.01
CA CYS A 376 -6.37 -15.52 11.66
C CYS A 376 -7.87 -15.21 11.82
N ALA A 377 -8.27 -14.70 12.99
CA ALA A 377 -9.65 -14.35 13.28
C ALA A 377 -10.18 -13.27 12.33
N LEU A 378 -9.38 -12.22 12.05
CA LEU A 378 -9.73 -11.17 11.11
C LEU A 378 -9.85 -11.70 9.67
N SER A 379 -8.96 -12.59 9.25
CA SER A 379 -9.02 -13.23 7.93
C SER A 379 -10.26 -14.11 7.81
N ALA A 380 -10.65 -14.84 8.87
CA ALA A 380 -11.87 -15.65 8.90
C ALA A 380 -13.12 -14.77 8.81
N LEU A 381 -13.18 -13.66 9.57
CA LEU A 381 -14.25 -12.67 9.45
C LEU A 381 -14.33 -12.10 8.03
N TRP A 382 -13.18 -11.74 7.44
CA TRP A 382 -13.14 -11.28 6.06
C TRP A 382 -13.65 -12.33 5.08
N LEU A 383 -13.28 -13.59 5.25
CA LEU A 383 -13.78 -14.69 4.43
C LEU A 383 -15.31 -14.75 4.47
N LEU A 384 -15.93 -14.68 5.65
CA LEU A 384 -17.39 -14.61 5.80
C LEU A 384 -18.00 -13.42 5.05
N VAL A 385 -17.40 -12.24 5.14
CA VAL A 385 -17.86 -11.03 4.42
C VAL A 385 -17.82 -11.22 2.89
N THR A 386 -16.82 -11.99 2.37
CA THR A 386 -16.71 -12.24 0.92
C THR A 386 -17.85 -13.09 0.35
N TRP A 387 -18.55 -13.88 1.17
CA TRP A 387 -19.68 -14.68 0.71
C TRP A 387 -20.86 -13.84 0.21
N GLY A 388 -21.02 -12.64 0.75
CA GLY A 388 -22.03 -11.69 0.31
C GLY A 388 -21.74 -11.00 -1.03
N LEU A 389 -20.54 -11.13 -1.62
CA LEU A 389 -20.21 -10.53 -2.92
C LEU A 389 -21.07 -11.13 -4.03
N ARG A 390 -21.74 -10.27 -4.80
CA ARG A 390 -22.61 -10.66 -5.93
C ARG A 390 -21.79 -11.09 -7.15
N PRO A 391 -22.33 -11.96 -8.04
CA PRO A 391 -21.70 -12.24 -9.33
C PRO A 391 -21.48 -10.93 -10.11
N LEU A 392 -20.30 -10.77 -10.70
CA LEU A 392 -20.11 -9.72 -11.69
C LEU A 392 -21.06 -10.02 -12.86
N SER A 393 -21.90 -9.05 -13.23
CA SER A 393 -22.76 -9.21 -14.40
C SER A 393 -21.89 -9.46 -15.64
N ALA A 394 -22.30 -10.38 -16.50
CA ALA A 394 -21.55 -10.75 -17.71
C ALA A 394 -21.46 -9.62 -18.77
N LYS A 395 -22.01 -8.44 -18.48
CA LYS A 395 -22.00 -7.27 -19.36
C LYS A 395 -20.87 -6.32 -18.91
N HIS A 396 -19.64 -6.64 -19.26
CA HIS A 396 -18.58 -5.61 -19.47
C HIS A 396 -17.36 -6.28 -20.12
#